data_78825c040a6974cfa3c881b12c0ba287
#
_entry.id   78825c040a6974cfa3c881b12c0ba287
#
_cell.length_a   1.000
_cell.length_b   1.000
_cell.length_c   1.000
_cell.angle_alpha   90.00
_cell.angle_beta   90.00
_cell.angle_gamma   90.00
#
_symmetry.space_group_name_H-M   'P 1'
#
loop_
_entity.id
_entity.type
_entity.pdbx_description
1 polymer ?
#
loop_
_entity_poly.entity_id
_entity_poly.type
_entity_poly.pdbx_seq_one_letter_code
_entity_poly.pdbx_strand_id
1 'polypeptide(L)'
;MNNIVHRELRRAFEKITIVADEIGGNEYMQSFCQYVTSHQDMPNLFGDAKFSFENSKNDVRIQMADFISGTLAYVFDRHKKSDDAPDYLKILNKKIIRVELYPKTYDTYVLENSAIAEDYDVDIAKLCFAQAVKFVEHNADDPDPEVKAQVIVSQYLLFRFMNNDTRGYIYTRELKDQLSNTELRGISDTAFRARIIGKLRDKDVIIASSQKGYKIPSKRAELYDFINHDAKIVIPMLARLKKCRDLVKLGTANDLDLLDRAEYAQLRAYFDIIPTSGDETGMSD
;
A
#
# COMPACT_ATOMS: atom_id res chain seq x y z
N MET A 1 4.87 7.60 -20.36
CA MET A 1 3.46 7.20 -20.53
C MET A 1 3.28 5.69 -20.34
N ASN A 2 4.00 4.84 -21.06
CA ASN A 2 3.89 3.39 -20.99
C ASN A 2 3.99 2.83 -19.56
N ASN A 3 5.00 3.21 -18.78
CA ASN A 3 5.18 2.76 -17.40
C ASN A 3 4.07 3.19 -16.44
N ILE A 4 3.46 4.36 -16.64
CA ILE A 4 2.37 4.86 -15.78
C ILE A 4 1.11 4.06 -16.05
N VAL A 5 0.74 3.88 -17.31
CA VAL A 5 -0.45 3.12 -17.70
C VAL A 5 -0.32 1.66 -17.30
N HIS A 6 0.85 1.05 -17.51
CA HIS A 6 1.05 -0.37 -17.26
C HIS A 6 1.32 -0.71 -15.82
N ARG A 7 2.20 0.04 -15.16
CA ARG A 7 2.64 -0.30 -13.81
C ARG A 7 1.63 0.10 -12.75
N GLU A 8 0.90 1.16 -12.97
CA GLU A 8 0.12 1.79 -11.92
C GLU A 8 -1.38 1.78 -12.18
N LEU A 9 -1.82 2.26 -13.35
CA LEU A 9 -3.26 2.35 -13.63
C LEU A 9 -3.87 0.98 -13.91
N ARG A 10 -3.19 0.11 -14.64
CA ARG A 10 -3.72 -1.20 -14.99
C ARG A 10 -3.87 -2.14 -13.79
N ARG A 11 -3.02 -1.97 -12.78
CA ARG A 11 -3.14 -2.74 -11.53
C ARG A 11 -4.31 -2.29 -10.68
N ALA A 12 -4.73 -1.04 -10.86
CA ALA A 12 -5.84 -0.44 -10.12
C ALA A 12 -7.18 -0.49 -10.87
N PHE A 13 -7.15 -0.64 -12.20
CA PHE A 13 -8.36 -0.57 -13.03
C PHE A 13 -8.40 -1.71 -14.04
N GLU A 14 -9.53 -2.42 -14.07
CA GLU A 14 -9.75 -3.57 -14.94
C GLU A 14 -9.88 -3.18 -16.42
N LYS A 15 -10.41 -1.99 -16.70
CA LYS A 15 -10.58 -1.45 -18.05
C LYS A 15 -10.03 -0.04 -18.16
N ILE A 16 -9.16 0.18 -19.13
CA ILE A 16 -8.57 1.48 -19.43
C ILE A 16 -8.85 1.80 -20.90
N THR A 17 -9.37 2.98 -21.17
CA THR A 17 -9.46 3.54 -22.51
C THR A 17 -8.51 4.71 -22.62
N ILE A 18 -7.58 4.64 -23.59
CA ILE A 18 -6.63 5.70 -23.88
C ILE A 18 -7.07 6.34 -25.20
N VAL A 19 -7.31 7.64 -25.14
CA VAL A 19 -7.61 8.44 -26.31
C VAL A 19 -6.49 9.46 -26.46
N ALA A 20 -5.85 9.45 -27.62
CA ALA A 20 -4.76 10.37 -27.96
C ALA A 20 -5.19 11.31 -29.08
N ASP A 21 -4.64 12.52 -29.08
CA ASP A 21 -4.90 13.49 -30.15
C ASP A 21 -4.22 13.04 -31.46
N GLU A 22 -4.90 13.30 -32.54
CA GLU A 22 -4.41 13.07 -33.90
C GLU A 22 -3.37 14.13 -34.26
N ILE A 23 -2.09 13.83 -33.98
CA ILE A 23 -0.96 14.74 -34.25
C ILE A 23 -0.14 14.24 -35.43
N GLY A 24 -0.12 15.00 -36.52
CA GLY A 24 0.80 14.76 -37.62
C GLY A 24 0.28 13.81 -38.73
N GLY A 25 1.17 13.39 -39.63
CA GLY A 25 0.82 12.60 -40.80
C GLY A 25 0.40 11.16 -40.45
N ASN A 26 -0.51 10.63 -41.23
CA ASN A 26 -1.13 9.32 -41.06
C ASN A 26 -0.12 8.14 -40.87
N GLU A 27 1.08 8.22 -41.45
CA GLU A 27 2.09 7.15 -41.38
C GLU A 27 2.67 6.98 -39.96
N TYR A 28 2.98 8.08 -39.28
CA TYR A 28 3.49 8.01 -37.91
C TYR A 28 2.46 7.42 -36.95
N MET A 29 1.23 7.84 -37.09
CA MET A 29 0.13 7.38 -36.26
C MET A 29 -0.19 5.91 -36.50
N GLN A 30 -0.21 5.48 -37.76
CA GLN A 30 -0.37 4.07 -38.10
C GLN A 30 0.76 3.21 -37.54
N SER A 31 2.01 3.66 -37.69
CA SER A 31 3.19 2.97 -37.15
C SER A 31 3.15 2.92 -35.63
N PHE A 32 2.74 4.00 -34.97
CA PHE A 32 2.59 4.04 -33.52
C PHE A 32 1.45 3.14 -33.04
N CYS A 33 0.33 3.16 -33.73
CA CYS A 33 -0.81 2.29 -33.42
C CYS A 33 -0.46 0.80 -33.61
N GLN A 34 0.25 0.48 -34.70
CA GLN A 34 0.80 -0.87 -34.93
C GLN A 34 1.80 -1.26 -33.83
N TYR A 35 2.72 -0.38 -33.44
CA TYR A 35 3.65 -0.62 -32.36
C TYR A 35 2.94 -0.92 -31.04
N VAL A 36 1.90 -0.15 -30.71
CA VAL A 36 1.13 -0.31 -29.46
C VAL A 36 0.30 -1.59 -29.48
N THR A 37 -0.24 -1.98 -30.64
CA THR A 37 -1.12 -3.15 -30.78
C THR A 37 -0.40 -4.46 -31.10
N SER A 38 0.79 -4.41 -31.75
CA SER A 38 1.51 -5.60 -32.22
C SER A 38 2.55 -6.15 -31.27
N HIS A 39 2.88 -5.47 -30.17
CA HIS A 39 3.80 -5.99 -29.17
C HIS A 39 3.14 -7.07 -28.33
N GLN A 40 2.87 -8.22 -28.96
CA GLN A 40 2.37 -9.45 -28.35
C GLN A 40 3.37 -10.09 -27.39
N ASP A 41 4.66 -9.74 -27.46
CA ASP A 41 5.71 -10.23 -26.58
C ASP A 41 5.68 -9.60 -25.17
N MET A 42 4.92 -8.53 -25.01
CA MET A 42 4.46 -8.07 -23.70
C MET A 42 2.97 -8.34 -23.59
N PRO A 43 2.56 -9.55 -23.22
CA PRO A 43 1.18 -10.03 -23.32
C PRO A 43 0.17 -9.21 -22.53
N ASN A 44 0.50 -8.04 -22.13
CA ASN A 44 -0.39 -7.19 -21.38
C ASN A 44 0.01 -5.72 -21.42
N LEU A 45 0.67 -5.25 -22.48
CA LEU A 45 1.02 -3.83 -22.57
C LEU A 45 -0.24 -2.96 -22.51
N PHE A 46 -1.33 -3.38 -23.12
CA PHE A 46 -2.61 -2.70 -23.05
C PHE A 46 -3.79 -3.65 -22.76
N GLY A 47 -3.58 -4.96 -22.56
CA GLY A 47 -4.62 -5.96 -22.27
C GLY A 47 -5.94 -5.63 -22.97
N ASP A 48 -7.01 -5.47 -22.19
CA ASP A 48 -8.28 -4.96 -22.68
C ASP A 48 -8.34 -3.43 -22.79
N ALA A 49 -7.21 -2.72 -22.65
CA ALA A 49 -7.17 -1.28 -22.82
C ALA A 49 -7.42 -0.94 -24.30
N LYS A 50 -8.47 -0.18 -24.53
CA LYS A 50 -8.75 0.36 -25.86
C LYS A 50 -7.87 1.58 -26.08
N PHE A 51 -7.16 1.59 -27.19
CA PHE A 51 -6.38 2.74 -27.64
C PHE A 51 -7.00 3.27 -28.94
N SER A 52 -7.27 4.58 -28.99
CA SER A 52 -7.77 5.26 -30.19
C SER A 52 -7.11 6.61 -30.37
N PHE A 53 -6.99 7.04 -31.62
CA PHE A 53 -6.72 8.41 -31.99
C PHE A 53 -8.02 9.10 -32.33
N GLU A 54 -8.20 10.29 -31.81
CA GLU A 54 -9.38 11.14 -32.08
C GLU A 54 -8.93 12.56 -32.37
N ASN A 55 -9.69 13.27 -33.16
CA ASN A 55 -9.38 14.66 -33.47
C ASN A 55 -9.82 15.54 -32.30
N SER A 56 -8.86 16.33 -31.77
CA SER A 56 -9.12 17.24 -30.65
C SER A 56 -10.25 18.23 -30.88
N LYS A 57 -10.56 18.56 -32.15
CA LYS A 57 -11.71 19.43 -32.46
C LYS A 57 -13.05 18.79 -32.13
N ASN A 58 -13.11 17.47 -32.11
CA ASN A 58 -14.35 16.69 -31.93
C ASN A 58 -14.43 16.01 -30.55
N ASP A 59 -13.33 15.93 -29.82
CA ASP A 59 -13.30 15.26 -28.52
C ASP A 59 -12.94 16.20 -27.36
N VAL A 60 -13.95 16.51 -26.55
CA VAL A 60 -13.82 17.39 -25.38
C VAL A 60 -12.80 16.88 -24.37
N ARG A 61 -12.59 15.55 -24.27
CA ARG A 61 -11.62 14.98 -23.32
C ARG A 61 -10.19 15.33 -23.70
N ILE A 62 -9.88 15.33 -25.01
CA ILE A 62 -8.58 15.74 -25.53
C ILE A 62 -8.38 17.25 -25.27
N GLN A 63 -9.39 18.07 -25.57
CA GLN A 63 -9.34 19.51 -25.29
C GLN A 63 -9.10 19.81 -23.79
N MET A 64 -9.78 19.06 -22.92
CA MET A 64 -9.54 19.17 -21.47
C MET A 64 -8.14 18.74 -21.08
N ALA A 65 -7.62 17.66 -21.66
CA ALA A 65 -6.27 17.19 -21.39
C ALA A 65 -5.22 18.23 -21.82
N ASP A 66 -5.39 18.86 -22.99
CA ASP A 66 -4.53 19.92 -23.48
C ASP A 66 -4.58 21.17 -22.58
N PHE A 67 -5.77 21.57 -22.17
CA PHE A 67 -5.94 22.70 -21.27
C PHE A 67 -5.26 22.44 -19.92
N ILE A 68 -5.46 21.25 -19.34
CA ILE A 68 -4.83 20.86 -18.06
C ILE A 68 -3.32 20.77 -18.22
N SER A 69 -2.82 20.16 -19.29
CA SER A 69 -1.37 20.01 -19.51
C SER A 69 -0.70 21.37 -19.73
N GLY A 70 -1.35 22.28 -20.47
CA GLY A 70 -0.89 23.65 -20.63
C GLY A 70 -0.83 24.40 -19.30
N THR A 71 -1.87 24.28 -18.48
CA THR A 71 -1.92 24.90 -17.14
C THR A 71 -0.82 24.32 -16.23
N LEU A 72 -0.61 23.00 -16.25
CA LEU A 72 0.47 22.36 -15.47
C LEU A 72 1.86 22.79 -15.96
N ALA A 73 2.03 23.08 -17.25
CA ALA A 73 3.29 23.64 -17.77
C ALA A 73 3.61 24.99 -17.11
N TYR A 74 2.62 25.86 -16.90
CA TYR A 74 2.83 27.13 -16.17
C TYR A 74 3.23 26.93 -14.71
N VAL A 75 2.89 25.81 -14.12
CA VAL A 75 3.23 25.47 -12.73
C VAL A 75 4.62 24.84 -12.62
N PHE A 76 4.93 23.85 -13.47
CA PHE A 76 6.08 22.97 -13.30
C PHE A 76 7.22 23.21 -14.29
N ASP A 77 6.97 23.79 -15.47
CA ASP A 77 8.02 24.10 -16.45
C ASP A 77 8.73 25.39 -16.06
N ARG A 78 10.05 25.27 -15.79
CA ARG A 78 10.88 26.43 -15.39
C ARG A 78 10.91 27.54 -16.43
N HIS A 79 10.73 27.22 -17.71
CA HIS A 79 10.74 28.17 -18.82
C HIS A 79 9.39 28.83 -19.08
N LYS A 80 8.32 28.24 -18.56
CA LYS A 80 6.94 28.72 -18.76
C LYS A 80 6.26 29.17 -17.47
N LYS A 81 6.97 29.12 -16.35
CA LYS A 81 6.41 29.45 -15.04
C LYS A 81 5.78 30.83 -15.04
N SER A 82 4.51 30.88 -14.66
CA SER A 82 3.73 32.11 -14.51
C SER A 82 3.71 32.55 -13.04
N ASP A 83 3.56 33.85 -12.80
CA ASP A 83 3.35 34.41 -11.45
C ASP A 83 2.05 33.89 -10.82
N ASP A 84 1.05 33.53 -11.64
CA ASP A 84 -0.23 32.94 -11.22
C ASP A 84 -0.15 31.44 -10.93
N ALA A 85 1.03 30.80 -11.08
CA ALA A 85 1.22 29.36 -10.87
C ALA A 85 0.68 28.85 -9.52
N PRO A 86 0.84 29.57 -8.37
CA PRO A 86 0.27 29.15 -7.10
C PRO A 86 -1.26 29.05 -7.12
N ASP A 87 -1.93 29.97 -7.80
CA ASP A 87 -3.40 29.98 -7.89
C ASP A 87 -3.91 28.85 -8.80
N TYR A 88 -3.24 28.58 -9.91
CA TYR A 88 -3.55 27.43 -10.76
C TYR A 88 -3.40 26.11 -9.99
N LEU A 89 -2.32 25.98 -9.25
CA LEU A 89 -2.08 24.79 -8.43
C LEU A 89 -3.15 24.63 -7.35
N LYS A 90 -3.55 25.71 -6.69
CA LYS A 90 -4.61 25.71 -5.66
C LYS A 90 -5.95 25.24 -6.22
N ILE A 91 -6.29 25.65 -7.44
CA ILE A 91 -7.54 25.23 -8.12
C ILE A 91 -7.47 23.74 -8.48
N LEU A 92 -6.36 23.32 -9.07
CA LEU A 92 -6.17 21.95 -9.57
C LEU A 92 -5.92 20.95 -8.45
N ASN A 93 -5.32 21.34 -7.34
CA ASN A 93 -4.84 20.43 -6.28
C ASN A 93 -5.94 19.52 -5.72
N LYS A 94 -7.19 19.99 -5.71
CA LYS A 94 -8.34 19.16 -5.29
C LYS A 94 -8.67 18.02 -6.26
N LYS A 95 -8.16 18.08 -7.49
CA LYS A 95 -8.41 17.13 -8.58
C LYS A 95 -7.16 16.35 -8.99
N ILE A 96 -5.98 16.82 -8.58
CA ILE A 96 -4.71 16.14 -8.81
C ILE A 96 -4.62 14.99 -7.81
N ILE A 97 -4.63 13.77 -8.31
CA ILE A 97 -4.42 12.57 -7.51
C ILE A 97 -2.92 12.38 -7.27
N ARG A 98 -2.09 12.70 -8.27
CA ARG A 98 -0.65 12.47 -8.24
C ARG A 98 0.09 13.35 -9.24
N VAL A 99 1.27 13.82 -8.85
CA VAL A 99 2.25 14.48 -9.72
C VAL A 99 3.49 13.60 -9.80
N GLU A 100 3.90 13.25 -11.01
CA GLU A 100 5.13 12.49 -11.26
C GLU A 100 6.16 13.34 -11.98
N LEU A 101 7.29 13.55 -11.35
CA LEU A 101 8.44 14.24 -11.94
C LEU A 101 9.44 13.22 -12.48
N TYR A 102 10.01 13.47 -13.66
CA TYR A 102 11.07 12.65 -14.25
C TYR A 102 12.38 13.44 -14.33
N PRO A 103 13.53 12.78 -14.10
CA PRO A 103 13.70 11.41 -13.61
C PRO A 103 13.27 11.26 -12.15
N LYS A 104 12.65 10.13 -11.83
CA LYS A 104 12.16 9.85 -10.49
C LYS A 104 13.30 9.44 -9.57
N THR A 105 13.34 10.04 -8.38
CA THR A 105 13.99 9.44 -7.21
C THR A 105 12.91 8.93 -6.27
N TYR A 106 13.16 7.83 -5.58
CA TYR A 106 12.23 7.25 -4.58
C TYR A 106 11.86 8.26 -3.49
N ASP A 107 12.77 9.17 -3.18
CA ASP A 107 12.61 10.21 -2.16
C ASP A 107 11.53 11.24 -2.51
N THR A 108 11.24 11.46 -3.80
CA THR A 108 10.32 12.51 -4.25
C THR A 108 8.90 12.28 -3.77
N TYR A 109 8.41 11.02 -3.81
CA TYR A 109 7.05 10.69 -3.36
C TYR A 109 6.83 10.91 -1.88
N VAL A 110 7.82 10.58 -1.08
CA VAL A 110 7.73 10.67 0.37
C VAL A 110 7.81 12.13 0.82
N LEU A 111 8.62 12.94 0.14
CA LEU A 111 8.79 14.36 0.46
C LEU A 111 7.57 15.21 0.03
N GLU A 112 6.94 14.89 -1.10
CA GLU A 112 5.74 15.60 -1.56
C GLU A 112 4.56 15.40 -0.61
N ASN A 113 4.44 14.22 0.00
CA ASN A 113 3.41 13.94 0.99
C ASN A 113 3.63 14.66 2.32
N SER A 114 4.86 15.02 2.66
CA SER A 114 5.18 15.73 3.90
C SER A 114 4.55 17.12 3.99
N ALA A 115 4.30 17.76 2.86
CA ALA A 115 3.67 19.07 2.79
C ALA A 115 2.16 19.08 3.06
N ILE A 116 1.51 17.90 3.17
CA ILE A 116 0.04 17.76 3.15
C ILE A 116 -0.56 17.48 4.54
N ALA A 117 0.22 16.95 5.49
CA ALA A 117 -0.27 16.59 6.81
C ALA A 117 0.71 16.99 7.91
N GLU A 118 0.23 17.71 8.93
CA GLU A 118 1.05 18.20 10.06
C GLU A 118 1.75 17.09 10.86
N ASP A 119 1.22 15.88 10.86
CA ASP A 119 1.72 14.73 11.62
C ASP A 119 2.40 13.64 10.74
N TYR A 120 2.75 14.00 9.48
CA TYR A 120 3.45 13.10 8.57
C TYR A 120 4.93 12.95 8.98
N ASP A 121 5.36 11.70 9.17
CA ASP A 121 6.76 11.38 9.49
C ASP A 121 7.44 10.78 8.25
N VAL A 122 8.37 11.55 7.68
CA VAL A 122 9.09 11.22 6.45
C VAL A 122 9.89 9.92 6.58
N ASP A 123 10.52 9.70 7.74
CA ASP A 123 11.38 8.53 7.95
C ASP A 123 10.55 7.24 8.07
N ILE A 124 9.41 7.31 8.77
CA ILE A 124 8.45 6.21 8.85
C ILE A 124 7.89 5.89 7.47
N ALA A 125 7.46 6.92 6.75
CA ALA A 125 6.90 6.77 5.41
C ALA A 125 7.92 6.13 4.44
N LYS A 126 9.18 6.58 4.47
CA LYS A 126 10.27 6.00 3.66
C LYS A 126 10.52 4.54 4.01
N LEU A 127 10.64 4.22 5.29
CA LEU A 127 10.87 2.86 5.76
C LEU A 127 9.74 1.94 5.31
N CYS A 128 8.50 2.28 5.64
CA CYS A 128 7.34 1.43 5.35
C CYS A 128 7.12 1.25 3.84
N PHE A 129 7.31 2.31 3.06
CA PHE A 129 7.24 2.27 1.61
C PHE A 129 8.33 1.37 1.02
N ALA A 130 9.59 1.55 1.45
CA ALA A 130 10.72 0.77 0.94
C ALA A 130 10.56 -0.73 1.23
N GLN A 131 10.08 -1.12 2.42
CA GLN A 131 9.83 -2.52 2.75
C GLN A 131 8.74 -3.13 1.87
N ALA A 132 7.65 -2.39 1.63
CA ALA A 132 6.58 -2.87 0.76
C ALA A 132 7.04 -3.01 -0.71
N VAL A 133 7.85 -2.06 -1.23
CA VAL A 133 8.44 -2.14 -2.57
C VAL A 133 9.37 -3.33 -2.68
N LYS A 134 10.27 -3.49 -1.71
CA LYS A 134 11.22 -4.61 -1.65
C LYS A 134 10.49 -5.96 -1.70
N PHE A 135 9.41 -6.11 -0.94
CA PHE A 135 8.59 -7.31 -0.97
C PHE A 135 8.02 -7.57 -2.38
N VAL A 136 7.42 -6.56 -3.00
CA VAL A 136 6.83 -6.67 -4.36
C VAL A 136 7.88 -7.06 -5.39
N GLU A 137 9.05 -6.41 -5.36
CA GLU A 137 10.12 -6.68 -6.33
C GLU A 137 10.68 -8.11 -6.19
N HIS A 138 10.84 -8.62 -4.98
CA HIS A 138 11.38 -9.97 -4.75
C HIS A 138 10.38 -11.10 -5.05
N ASN A 139 9.08 -10.82 -5.01
CA ASN A 139 8.05 -11.84 -5.17
C ASN A 139 7.18 -11.63 -6.43
N ALA A 140 7.59 -10.75 -7.35
CA ALA A 140 6.79 -10.40 -8.54
C ALA A 140 6.45 -11.59 -9.43
N ASP A 141 7.39 -12.53 -9.56
CA ASP A 141 7.30 -13.69 -10.45
C ASP A 141 7.08 -15.01 -9.69
N ASP A 142 6.75 -14.94 -8.39
CA ASP A 142 6.51 -16.14 -7.58
C ASP A 142 5.26 -16.89 -8.09
N PRO A 143 5.35 -18.22 -8.34
CA PRO A 143 4.24 -19.00 -8.87
C PRO A 143 3.13 -19.27 -7.85
N ASP A 144 3.41 -19.17 -6.54
CA ASP A 144 2.45 -19.46 -5.47
C ASP A 144 1.24 -18.51 -5.53
N PRO A 145 0.01 -19.02 -5.62
CA PRO A 145 -1.20 -18.21 -5.63
C PRO A 145 -1.36 -17.31 -4.39
N GLU A 146 -0.91 -17.73 -3.21
CA GLU A 146 -0.95 -16.91 -2.01
C GLU A 146 0.04 -15.74 -2.10
N VAL A 147 1.25 -15.99 -2.59
CA VAL A 147 2.27 -14.97 -2.77
C VAL A 147 1.82 -13.98 -3.83
N LYS A 148 1.23 -14.44 -4.95
CA LYS A 148 0.63 -13.55 -5.96
C LYS A 148 -0.43 -12.64 -5.36
N ALA A 149 -1.31 -13.18 -4.52
CA ALA A 149 -2.33 -12.38 -3.85
C ALA A 149 -1.73 -11.35 -2.88
N GLN A 150 -0.67 -11.74 -2.13
CA GLN A 150 0.09 -10.82 -1.27
C GLN A 150 0.73 -9.70 -2.08
N VAL A 151 1.32 -10.00 -3.24
CA VAL A 151 1.90 -9.01 -4.16
C VAL A 151 0.82 -8.04 -4.66
N ILE A 152 -0.33 -8.53 -5.12
CA ILE A 152 -1.44 -7.70 -5.60
C ILE A 152 -1.92 -6.74 -4.50
N VAL A 153 -2.14 -7.25 -3.29
CA VAL A 153 -2.57 -6.43 -2.15
C VAL A 153 -1.52 -5.38 -1.79
N SER A 154 -0.23 -5.77 -1.75
CA SER A 154 0.87 -4.83 -1.48
C SER A 154 0.98 -3.74 -2.55
N GLN A 155 0.82 -4.10 -3.82
CA GLN A 155 0.81 -3.15 -4.93
C GLN A 155 -0.35 -2.16 -4.82
N TYR A 156 -1.53 -2.64 -4.40
CA TYR A 156 -2.67 -1.76 -4.20
C TYR A 156 -2.46 -0.81 -3.00
N LEU A 157 -1.91 -1.30 -1.89
CA LEU A 157 -1.53 -0.47 -0.75
C LEU A 157 -0.50 0.60 -1.14
N LEU A 158 0.52 0.22 -1.92
CA LEU A 158 1.51 1.15 -2.47
C LEU A 158 0.89 2.17 -3.41
N PHE A 159 -0.02 1.74 -4.29
CA PHE A 159 -0.75 2.64 -5.17
C PHE A 159 -1.53 3.70 -4.40
N ARG A 160 -2.28 3.29 -3.36
CA ARG A 160 -3.04 4.20 -2.50
C ARG A 160 -2.10 5.16 -1.75
N PHE A 161 -0.99 4.65 -1.22
CA PHE A 161 0.03 5.47 -0.56
C PHE A 161 0.61 6.52 -1.51
N MET A 162 0.99 6.13 -2.74
CA MET A 162 1.56 7.04 -3.73
C MET A 162 0.57 8.10 -4.26
N ASN A 163 -0.72 7.83 -4.22
CA ASN A 163 -1.74 8.74 -4.70
C ASN A 163 -2.29 9.68 -3.60
N ASN A 164 -1.47 10.00 -2.61
CA ASN A 164 -1.81 10.92 -1.51
C ASN A 164 -3.01 10.50 -0.66
N ASP A 165 -3.45 9.25 -0.74
CA ASP A 165 -4.50 8.70 0.12
C ASP A 165 -3.93 8.18 1.45
N THR A 166 -2.94 8.92 1.97
CA THR A 166 -2.30 8.61 3.26
C THR A 166 -3.21 8.90 4.46
N ARG A 167 -4.35 9.53 4.23
CA ARG A 167 -5.28 9.96 5.30
C ARG A 167 -6.17 8.86 5.81
N GLY A 168 -6.49 7.87 4.99
CA GLY A 168 -7.50 6.86 5.27
C GLY A 168 -6.99 5.42 5.28
N TYR A 169 -7.64 4.59 6.08
CA TYR A 169 -7.49 3.14 6.00
C TYR A 169 -8.32 2.60 4.82
N ILE A 170 -7.78 1.61 4.13
CA ILE A 170 -8.43 0.93 3.01
C ILE A 170 -9.24 -0.22 3.59
N TYR A 171 -10.53 -0.26 3.28
CA TYR A 171 -11.42 -1.31 3.78
C TYR A 171 -11.00 -2.70 3.32
N THR A 172 -11.15 -3.70 4.20
CA THR A 172 -10.87 -5.11 3.88
C THR A 172 -11.59 -5.57 2.61
N ARG A 173 -12.84 -5.15 2.42
CA ARG A 173 -13.60 -5.47 1.21
C ARG A 173 -12.92 -4.96 -0.05
N GLU A 174 -12.47 -3.72 -0.06
CA GLU A 174 -11.80 -3.09 -1.20
C GLU A 174 -10.50 -3.83 -1.58
N LEU A 175 -9.72 -4.25 -0.57
CA LEU A 175 -8.52 -5.06 -0.78
C LEU A 175 -8.85 -6.46 -1.33
N LYS A 176 -9.93 -7.09 -0.85
CA LYS A 176 -10.40 -8.39 -1.36
C LYS A 176 -10.93 -8.30 -2.79
N ASP A 177 -11.53 -7.17 -3.16
CA ASP A 177 -12.02 -6.94 -4.53
C ASP A 177 -10.86 -6.94 -5.55
N GLN A 178 -9.62 -6.58 -5.13
CA GLN A 178 -8.42 -6.69 -5.97
C GLN A 178 -8.06 -8.16 -6.28
N LEU A 179 -8.53 -9.10 -5.50
CA LEU A 179 -8.29 -10.54 -5.69
C LEU A 179 -9.37 -11.23 -6.54
N SER A 180 -10.30 -10.49 -7.12
CA SER A 180 -11.45 -11.03 -7.88
C SER A 180 -11.05 -11.92 -9.06
N ASN A 181 -9.88 -11.68 -9.65
CA ASN A 181 -9.34 -12.43 -10.79
C ASN A 181 -8.23 -13.41 -10.38
N THR A 182 -8.14 -13.78 -9.10
CA THR A 182 -7.17 -14.74 -8.59
C THR A 182 -7.85 -16.01 -8.06
N GLU A 183 -7.06 -17.04 -7.76
CA GLU A 183 -7.54 -18.26 -7.12
C GLU A 183 -8.09 -18.02 -5.71
N LEU A 184 -7.73 -16.90 -5.07
CA LEU A 184 -8.20 -16.49 -3.75
C LEU A 184 -9.48 -15.61 -3.81
N ARG A 185 -10.17 -15.60 -4.95
CA ARG A 185 -11.48 -14.95 -5.07
C ARG A 185 -12.44 -15.43 -3.98
N GLY A 186 -13.10 -14.49 -3.31
CA GLY A 186 -14.09 -14.81 -2.28
C GLY A 186 -13.49 -15.28 -0.95
N ILE A 187 -12.19 -15.10 -0.72
CA ILE A 187 -11.53 -15.41 0.56
C ILE A 187 -12.29 -14.79 1.74
N SER A 188 -12.45 -15.54 2.84
CA SER A 188 -13.07 -15.04 4.07
C SER A 188 -12.20 -13.96 4.73
N ASP A 189 -12.79 -13.10 5.56
CA ASP A 189 -12.04 -12.03 6.26
C ASP A 189 -10.98 -12.62 7.20
N THR A 190 -11.29 -13.72 7.87
CA THR A 190 -10.33 -14.42 8.75
C THR A 190 -9.15 -14.98 7.97
N ALA A 191 -9.42 -15.66 6.83
CA ALA A 191 -8.38 -16.19 5.99
C ALA A 191 -7.56 -15.06 5.31
N PHE A 192 -8.20 -13.96 4.89
CA PHE A 192 -7.50 -12.79 4.35
C PHE A 192 -6.53 -12.19 5.37
N ARG A 193 -6.96 -12.03 6.63
CA ARG A 193 -6.10 -11.53 7.71
C ARG A 193 -4.90 -12.45 7.95
N ALA A 194 -5.12 -13.77 8.02
CA ALA A 194 -4.06 -14.72 8.35
C ALA A 194 -3.10 -14.95 7.17
N ARG A 195 -3.65 -15.23 5.95
CA ARG A 195 -2.87 -15.67 4.79
C ARG A 195 -2.30 -14.53 3.95
N ILE A 196 -2.91 -13.34 4.00
CA ILE A 196 -2.44 -12.19 3.26
C ILE A 196 -1.77 -11.19 4.19
N ILE A 197 -2.52 -10.53 5.07
CA ILE A 197 -1.96 -9.46 5.90
C ILE A 197 -0.93 -9.99 6.91
N GLY A 198 -1.22 -11.10 7.59
CA GLY A 198 -0.29 -11.73 8.53
C GLY A 198 1.00 -12.15 7.83
N LYS A 199 0.88 -12.80 6.67
CA LYS A 199 2.06 -13.24 5.90
C LYS A 199 2.87 -12.09 5.32
N LEU A 200 2.26 -10.98 4.95
CA LEU A 200 2.97 -9.76 4.57
C LEU A 200 3.80 -9.21 5.73
N ARG A 201 3.24 -9.20 6.94
CA ARG A 201 3.94 -8.78 8.15
C ARG A 201 5.08 -9.73 8.51
N ASP A 202 4.88 -11.04 8.37
CA ASP A 202 5.92 -12.06 8.56
C ASP A 202 7.11 -11.87 7.58
N LYS A 203 6.88 -11.16 6.46
CA LYS A 203 7.87 -10.83 5.42
C LYS A 203 8.31 -9.35 5.48
N ASP A 204 8.29 -8.77 6.66
CA ASP A 204 8.77 -7.41 6.98
C ASP A 204 7.98 -6.27 6.32
N VAL A 205 6.80 -6.52 5.77
CA VAL A 205 5.94 -5.44 5.25
C VAL A 205 5.17 -4.80 6.41
N ILE A 206 5.48 -3.55 6.71
CA ILE A 206 4.85 -2.82 7.80
C ILE A 206 3.48 -2.31 7.34
N ILE A 207 2.41 -2.87 7.94
CA ILE A 207 1.02 -2.54 7.61
C ILE A 207 0.28 -2.15 8.89
N ALA A 208 -0.17 -0.91 8.96
CA ALA A 208 -1.08 -0.46 10.02
C ALA A 208 -2.48 -1.04 9.82
N SER A 209 -3.13 -1.41 10.91
CA SER A 209 -4.51 -1.89 10.92
C SER A 209 -5.37 -1.14 11.92
N SER A 210 -6.62 -0.96 11.56
CA SER A 210 -7.66 -0.42 12.44
C SER A 210 -8.98 -1.14 12.19
N GLN A 211 -10.03 -0.75 12.90
CA GLN A 211 -11.38 -1.23 12.61
C GLN A 211 -11.86 -0.86 11.19
N LYS A 212 -11.24 0.14 10.57
CA LYS A 212 -11.57 0.61 9.22
C LYS A 212 -10.83 -0.12 8.12
N GLY A 213 -9.77 -0.91 8.43
CA GLY A 213 -9.01 -1.65 7.43
C GLY A 213 -7.49 -1.51 7.59
N TYR A 214 -6.77 -1.37 6.48
CA TYR A 214 -5.32 -1.45 6.41
C TYR A 214 -4.72 -0.29 5.62
N LYS A 215 -3.47 0.07 5.91
CA LYS A 215 -2.67 1.04 5.14
C LYS A 215 -1.17 0.86 5.37
N ILE A 216 -0.36 1.43 4.48
CA ILE A 216 1.07 1.64 4.75
C ILE A 216 1.19 2.86 5.67
N PRO A 217 1.87 2.73 6.84
CA PRO A 217 1.99 3.83 7.79
C PRO A 217 2.81 5.00 7.25
N SER A 218 2.40 6.20 7.63
CA SER A 218 3.10 7.44 7.34
C SER A 218 3.22 8.35 8.57
N LYS A 219 2.74 7.88 9.73
CA LYS A 219 2.67 8.61 10.99
C LYS A 219 3.06 7.73 12.16
N ARG A 220 3.65 8.29 13.19
CA ARG A 220 3.99 7.56 14.43
C ARG A 220 2.76 6.96 15.10
N ALA A 221 1.67 7.71 15.18
CA ALA A 221 0.43 7.24 15.78
C ALA A 221 -0.08 5.94 15.15
N GLU A 222 0.07 5.77 13.84
CA GLU A 222 -0.38 4.58 13.11
C GLU A 222 0.42 3.31 13.46
N LEU A 223 1.70 3.46 13.83
CA LEU A 223 2.52 2.35 14.35
C LEU A 223 2.10 1.98 15.78
N TYR A 224 1.78 2.96 16.60
CA TYR A 224 1.25 2.69 17.94
C TYR A 224 -0.14 2.04 17.90
N ASP A 225 -0.99 2.44 16.97
CA ASP A 225 -2.30 1.79 16.76
C ASP A 225 -2.13 0.30 16.43
N PHE A 226 -1.14 -0.04 15.61
CA PHE A 226 -0.80 -1.43 15.31
C PHE A 226 -0.39 -2.20 16.57
N ILE A 227 0.57 -1.68 17.34
CA ILE A 227 1.05 -2.32 18.57
C ILE A 227 -0.06 -2.42 19.60
N ASN A 228 -0.83 -1.36 19.80
CA ASN A 228 -1.93 -1.33 20.77
C ASN A 228 -3.05 -2.31 20.42
N HIS A 229 -3.34 -2.50 19.12
CA HIS A 229 -4.34 -3.47 18.68
C HIS A 229 -3.91 -4.90 19.04
N ASP A 230 -2.67 -5.26 18.72
CA ASP A 230 -2.15 -6.61 18.96
C ASP A 230 -1.92 -6.85 20.46
N ALA A 231 -1.45 -5.86 21.20
CA ALA A 231 -1.27 -5.93 22.64
C ALA A 231 -2.58 -6.22 23.40
N LYS A 232 -3.70 -5.63 22.97
CA LYS A 232 -5.03 -5.92 23.55
C LYS A 232 -5.46 -7.38 23.41
N ILE A 233 -4.90 -8.12 22.46
CA ILE A 233 -5.18 -9.54 22.24
C ILE A 233 -4.16 -10.40 22.97
N VAL A 234 -2.88 -10.11 22.79
CA VAL A 234 -1.76 -10.94 23.27
C VAL A 234 -1.65 -10.90 24.79
N ILE A 235 -1.71 -9.71 25.39
CA ILE A 235 -1.54 -9.55 26.84
C ILE A 235 -2.57 -10.34 27.65
N PRO A 236 -3.90 -10.27 27.36
CA PRO A 236 -4.88 -11.07 28.09
C PRO A 236 -4.70 -12.59 27.88
N MET A 237 -4.24 -13.01 26.69
CA MET A 237 -3.98 -14.44 26.43
C MET A 237 -2.81 -14.93 27.28
N LEU A 238 -1.70 -14.19 27.28
CA LEU A 238 -0.54 -14.52 28.12
C LEU A 238 -0.88 -14.53 29.61
N ALA A 239 -1.66 -13.56 30.08
CA ALA A 239 -2.10 -13.51 31.47
C ALA A 239 -2.93 -14.73 31.88
N ARG A 240 -3.82 -15.22 31.00
CA ARG A 240 -4.61 -16.46 31.24
C ARG A 240 -3.72 -17.68 31.29
N LEU A 241 -2.76 -17.81 30.40
CA LEU A 241 -1.81 -18.92 30.38
C LEU A 241 -0.95 -18.91 31.64
N LYS A 242 -0.43 -17.73 32.04
CA LYS A 242 0.32 -17.60 33.28
C LYS A 242 -0.50 -18.02 34.48
N LYS A 243 -1.72 -17.50 34.62
CA LYS A 243 -2.63 -17.88 35.72
C LYS A 243 -2.88 -19.39 35.78
N CYS A 244 -3.06 -20.05 34.63
CA CYS A 244 -3.24 -21.48 34.55
C CYS A 244 -1.98 -22.23 35.03
N ARG A 245 -0.79 -21.81 34.56
CA ARG A 245 0.52 -22.36 35.00
C ARG A 245 0.67 -22.25 36.52
N ASP A 246 0.45 -21.05 37.06
CA ASP A 246 0.63 -20.77 38.48
C ASP A 246 -0.33 -21.59 39.36
N LEU A 247 -1.59 -21.75 38.95
CA LEU A 247 -2.55 -22.60 39.66
C LEU A 247 -2.16 -24.07 39.67
N VAL A 248 -1.64 -24.58 38.54
CA VAL A 248 -1.19 -26.00 38.46
C VAL A 248 0.06 -26.20 39.32
N LYS A 249 1.04 -25.29 39.25
CA LYS A 249 2.22 -25.34 40.12
C LYS A 249 1.85 -25.34 41.60
N LEU A 250 0.94 -24.45 42.00
CA LEU A 250 0.47 -24.35 43.38
C LEU A 250 -0.26 -25.65 43.79
N GLY A 251 -1.17 -26.17 42.96
CA GLY A 251 -1.98 -27.34 43.25
C GLY A 251 -1.16 -28.61 43.29
N THR A 252 -0.01 -28.66 42.64
CA THR A 252 0.92 -29.83 42.62
C THR A 252 2.15 -29.65 43.50
N ALA A 253 2.15 -28.65 44.41
CA ALA A 253 3.32 -28.32 45.24
C ALA A 253 4.62 -28.13 44.41
N ASN A 254 4.51 -27.55 43.21
CA ASN A 254 5.57 -27.36 42.22
C ASN A 254 6.10 -28.64 41.54
N ASP A 255 5.42 -29.79 41.68
CA ASP A 255 5.80 -31.03 41.03
C ASP A 255 5.56 -30.97 39.49
N LEU A 256 4.56 -30.21 39.05
CA LEU A 256 4.22 -30.07 37.62
C LEU A 256 4.28 -28.62 37.17
N ASP A 257 5.17 -28.32 36.22
CA ASP A 257 5.16 -27.11 35.42
C ASP A 257 4.65 -27.37 34.00
N LEU A 258 3.53 -26.78 33.61
CA LEU A 258 2.96 -26.97 32.29
C LEU A 258 3.88 -26.54 31.12
N LEU A 259 4.88 -25.70 31.37
CA LEU A 259 5.85 -25.23 30.39
C LEU A 259 7.21 -25.94 30.43
N ASP A 260 7.32 -27.08 31.14
CA ASP A 260 8.60 -27.78 31.28
C ASP A 260 9.00 -28.58 30.01
N ARG A 261 8.07 -28.82 29.11
CA ARG A 261 8.33 -29.46 27.84
C ARG A 261 9.17 -28.59 26.92
N ALA A 262 10.08 -29.22 26.16
CA ALA A 262 10.99 -28.53 25.23
C ALA A 262 10.24 -27.66 24.19
N GLU A 263 9.07 -28.12 23.75
CA GLU A 263 8.21 -27.43 22.80
C GLU A 263 7.71 -26.04 23.31
N TYR A 264 7.71 -25.85 24.64
CA TYR A 264 7.26 -24.59 25.27
C TYR A 264 8.42 -23.69 25.76
N ALA A 265 9.67 -24.01 25.38
CA ALA A 265 10.84 -23.26 25.83
C ALA A 265 10.75 -21.76 25.52
N GLN A 266 10.27 -21.39 24.32
CA GLN A 266 10.08 -19.99 23.95
C GLN A 266 8.99 -19.32 24.81
N LEU A 267 7.87 -19.98 25.01
CA LEU A 267 6.77 -19.44 25.82
C LEU A 267 7.21 -19.26 27.29
N ARG A 268 7.99 -20.20 27.83
CA ARG A 268 8.58 -20.09 29.16
C ARG A 268 9.48 -18.87 29.27
N ALA A 269 10.36 -18.63 28.30
CA ALA A 269 11.23 -17.47 28.29
C ALA A 269 10.45 -16.14 28.31
N TYR A 270 9.31 -16.07 27.60
CA TYR A 270 8.45 -14.88 27.67
C TYR A 270 7.85 -14.66 29.07
N PHE A 271 7.40 -15.73 29.75
CA PHE A 271 6.85 -15.61 31.10
C PHE A 271 7.89 -15.27 32.17
N ASP A 272 9.14 -15.69 31.98
CA ASP A 272 10.21 -15.39 32.91
C ASP A 272 10.65 -13.90 32.83
N ILE A 273 10.34 -13.21 31.70
CA ILE A 273 10.60 -11.77 31.50
C ILE A 273 9.44 -10.90 32.00
N ILE A 274 8.20 -11.41 32.02
CA ILE A 274 7.04 -10.64 32.48
C ILE A 274 7.07 -10.54 34.00
N PRO A 275 7.16 -9.30 34.58
CA PRO A 275 7.12 -9.11 36.03
C PRO A 275 5.86 -9.77 36.63
N THR A 276 6.02 -10.44 37.74
CA THR A 276 4.88 -10.92 38.52
C THR A 276 4.10 -9.71 38.99
N SER A 277 2.78 -9.70 38.78
CA SER A 277 1.82 -8.65 39.21
C SER A 277 1.73 -8.52 40.75
N GLY A 278 2.87 -8.47 41.43
CA GLY A 278 3.03 -8.28 42.85
C GLY A 278 3.89 -7.05 43.21
N ASP A 279 4.55 -6.43 42.23
CA ASP A 279 5.51 -5.31 42.49
C ASP A 279 4.94 -3.93 42.09
N GLU A 280 3.63 -3.80 41.85
CA GLU A 280 3.00 -2.47 41.66
C GLU A 280 2.70 -1.76 43.02
N THR A 281 3.60 -1.83 44.00
CA THR A 281 3.56 -0.94 45.15
C THR A 281 4.86 -0.13 45.17
N GLY A 282 4.88 0.95 44.38
CA GLY A 282 6.02 1.86 44.48
C GLY A 282 6.27 2.77 43.31
N MET A 283 5.25 3.49 42.84
CA MET A 283 5.44 4.75 42.14
C MET A 283 4.20 5.63 42.35
N SER A 284 4.07 6.12 43.56
CA SER A 284 3.42 7.39 43.85
C SER A 284 4.53 8.39 44.12
N ASP A 285 4.72 9.33 43.17
CA ASP A 285 4.85 10.79 43.37
C ASP A 285 5.18 11.43 42.04
#